data_7d2c1a557e571a1070e9f66e62c1edd3
#
_entry.id   7d2c1a557e571a1070e9f66e62c1edd3
#
_cell.length_a   1.000
_cell.length_b   1.000
_cell.length_c   1.000
_cell.angle_alpha   90.00
_cell.angle_beta   90.00
_cell.angle_gamma   90.00
#
_symmetry.space_group_name_H-M   'P 1'
#
loop_
_entity.id
_entity.type
_entity.pdbx_description
1 polymer ?
#
loop_
_entity_poly.entity_id
_entity_poly.type
_entity_poly.pdbx_seq_one_letter_code
_entity_poly.pdbx_strand_id
1 'polypeptide(L)'
;MKKTTISSQSQQDIPSFGGAWGGFNPPNIPSFGEAWKGFKVVLFDMDGVLYDSMPNHGVAWQRAMKEFGIHFTLEDSYATEGARGVDTIRKYAREQLGKELSEEEAQRMYDVKAHYFHGMPEAKIFDGVLDLMQKIKRSGLKIGIVTGSAQRPLIGRVTHDFADFITRDQVTTAFDVKRGKPNPDPYLMGLKKAGNYSPSEGIVVENAPLGVRAGVAAGCFTIAINSGPLPDAALLDEGANLLFPTIREFADKWELLLSHFPHC
;
A
#
# COMPACT_ATOMS: atom_id res chain seq x y z
N MET A 1 -32.69 55.25 -2.85
CA MET A 1 -31.55 54.34 -3.06
C MET A 1 -31.42 53.44 -1.82
N LYS A 2 -31.95 52.23 -1.87
CA LYS A 2 -31.89 51.25 -0.76
C LYS A 2 -30.70 50.36 -1.06
N LYS A 3 -29.70 50.33 -0.18
CA LYS A 3 -28.61 49.37 -0.18
C LYS A 3 -29.13 48.06 0.42
N THR A 4 -29.19 47.01 -0.38
CA THR A 4 -29.49 45.67 0.08
C THR A 4 -28.21 45.02 0.55
N THR A 5 -28.09 44.80 1.84
CA THR A 5 -27.01 44.05 2.49
C THR A 5 -27.29 42.59 2.27
N ILE A 6 -26.43 41.87 1.55
CA ILE A 6 -26.49 40.42 1.42
C ILE A 6 -25.85 39.85 2.69
N SER A 7 -26.66 39.18 3.51
CA SER A 7 -26.21 38.51 4.72
C SER A 7 -25.42 37.24 4.37
N SER A 8 -24.24 37.13 4.95
CA SER A 8 -23.43 35.91 5.04
C SER A 8 -24.14 34.88 5.95
N GLN A 9 -24.73 33.87 5.38
CA GLN A 9 -25.12 32.60 5.99
C GLN A 9 -24.77 31.56 4.96
N SER A 10 -23.89 30.65 5.20
CA SER A 10 -23.83 29.50 6.05
C SER A 10 -22.46 28.84 5.95
N GLN A 11 -21.59 29.07 6.91
CA GLN A 11 -20.62 28.06 7.28
C GLN A 11 -21.45 27.01 8.03
N GLN A 12 -21.93 26.00 7.33
CA GLN A 12 -22.48 24.82 8.00
C GLN A 12 -21.33 24.07 8.66
N ASP A 13 -21.50 23.84 9.95
CA ASP A 13 -20.65 23.10 10.85
C ASP A 13 -20.16 21.79 10.22
N ILE A 14 -18.90 21.74 9.85
CA ILE A 14 -18.20 20.50 9.58
C ILE A 14 -18.07 19.82 10.94
N PRO A 15 -18.65 18.62 11.16
CA PRO A 15 -18.45 17.91 12.42
C PRO A 15 -16.94 17.73 12.64
N SER A 16 -16.43 18.16 13.79
CA SER A 16 -15.06 17.89 14.19
C SER A 16 -14.92 16.37 14.34
N PHE A 17 -14.14 15.74 13.51
CA PHE A 17 -13.89 14.31 13.51
C PHE A 17 -13.05 13.82 14.70
N GLY A 18 -12.82 14.64 15.70
CA GLY A 18 -11.95 14.39 16.86
C GLY A 18 -12.29 13.17 17.73
N GLY A 19 -13.39 12.46 17.49
CA GLY A 19 -13.76 11.26 18.25
C GLY A 19 -13.67 9.95 17.46
N ALA A 20 -13.73 10.01 16.11
CA ALA A 20 -13.76 8.81 15.26
C ALA A 20 -12.41 8.50 14.59
N TRP A 21 -11.47 9.42 14.58
CA TRP A 21 -10.22 9.39 13.82
C TRP A 21 -8.96 9.63 14.67
N GLY A 22 -9.02 9.46 15.99
CA GLY A 22 -7.84 9.58 16.84
C GLY A 22 -7.09 10.93 16.78
N GLY A 23 -7.80 12.04 16.51
CA GLY A 23 -7.18 13.38 16.46
C GLY A 23 -6.53 13.74 15.13
N PHE A 24 -6.64 12.90 14.12
CA PHE A 24 -6.10 13.16 12.79
C PHE A 24 -6.98 14.15 12.02
N ASN A 25 -6.46 15.34 11.77
CA ASN A 25 -7.06 16.36 10.93
C ASN A 25 -6.14 16.54 9.71
N PRO A 26 -6.40 15.85 8.58
CA PRO A 26 -5.51 15.92 7.43
C PRO A 26 -5.49 17.34 6.86
N PRO A 27 -4.32 17.99 6.74
CA PRO A 27 -4.21 19.28 6.07
C PRO A 27 -4.45 19.08 4.56
N ASN A 28 -5.37 19.85 3.99
CA ASN A 28 -5.64 19.93 2.55
C ASN A 28 -6.35 18.75 1.86
N ILE A 29 -7.41 18.21 2.44
CA ILE A 29 -8.35 17.46 1.63
C ILE A 29 -9.31 18.47 0.97
N PRO A 30 -9.39 18.52 -0.37
CA PRO A 30 -10.49 19.19 -1.06
C PRO A 30 -11.78 18.62 -0.47
N SER A 31 -12.80 19.46 -0.25
CA SER A 31 -14.05 19.05 0.43
C SER A 31 -14.37 17.59 0.15
N PHE A 32 -14.35 16.74 1.16
CA PHE A 32 -14.38 15.26 1.05
C PHE A 32 -15.39 14.75 0.02
N GLY A 33 -16.51 15.46 -0.14
CA GLY A 33 -17.61 15.07 -1.02
C GLY A 33 -17.36 15.09 -2.52
N GLU A 34 -16.34 15.80 -3.04
CA GLU A 34 -16.07 15.85 -4.48
C GLU A 34 -15.02 14.85 -4.95
N ALA A 35 -14.04 14.53 -4.10
CA ALA A 35 -12.91 13.65 -4.47
C ALA A 35 -13.31 12.19 -4.75
N TRP A 36 -14.39 11.70 -4.14
CA TRP A 36 -14.76 10.27 -4.22
C TRP A 36 -15.75 9.91 -5.34
N LYS A 37 -16.42 10.88 -5.91
CA LYS A 37 -17.33 10.64 -7.06
C LYS A 37 -16.67 9.99 -8.27
N GLY A 38 -15.34 9.95 -8.31
CA GLY A 38 -14.55 9.48 -9.43
C GLY A 38 -13.85 8.14 -9.25
N PHE A 39 -13.78 7.56 -8.04
CA PHE A 39 -13.02 6.32 -7.86
C PHE A 39 -13.67 5.13 -8.56
N LYS A 40 -12.84 4.32 -9.21
CA LYS A 40 -13.23 3.14 -9.99
C LYS A 40 -12.49 1.89 -9.58
N VAL A 41 -11.35 2.02 -8.90
CA VAL A 41 -10.49 0.89 -8.55
C VAL A 41 -9.78 1.10 -7.23
N VAL A 42 -9.64 0.00 -6.46
CA VAL A 42 -8.78 -0.09 -5.28
C VAL A 42 -7.61 -1.02 -5.60
N LEU A 43 -6.41 -0.52 -5.46
CA LEU A 43 -5.16 -1.26 -5.68
C LEU A 43 -4.51 -1.57 -4.33
N PHE A 44 -4.42 -2.83 -3.99
CA PHE A 44 -3.82 -3.30 -2.76
C PHE A 44 -2.37 -3.70 -2.96
N ASP A 45 -1.48 -3.29 -2.07
CA ASP A 45 -0.26 -4.05 -1.87
C ASP A 45 -0.59 -5.44 -1.28
N MET A 46 0.38 -6.34 -1.29
CA MET A 46 0.19 -7.73 -0.87
C MET A 46 0.72 -7.96 0.54
N ASP A 47 2.02 -7.74 0.74
CA ASP A 47 2.73 -8.11 1.95
C ASP A 47 2.55 -7.05 3.06
N GLY A 48 1.95 -7.42 4.18
CA GLY A 48 1.61 -6.47 5.24
C GLY A 48 0.29 -5.73 5.04
N VAL A 49 -0.41 -5.95 3.91
CA VAL A 49 -1.77 -5.43 3.63
C VAL A 49 -2.79 -6.56 3.53
N LEU A 50 -2.56 -7.51 2.64
CA LEU A 50 -3.45 -8.67 2.45
C LEU A 50 -3.04 -9.84 3.34
N TYR A 51 -1.73 -10.06 3.48
CA TYR A 51 -1.16 -11.13 4.30
C TYR A 51 -0.31 -10.57 5.45
N ASP A 52 -0.39 -11.23 6.61
CA ASP A 52 0.51 -11.02 7.75
C ASP A 52 1.86 -11.70 7.48
N SER A 53 2.54 -11.28 6.43
CA SER A 53 3.78 -11.87 5.92
C SER A 53 5.04 -11.15 6.40
N MET A 54 4.91 -9.90 6.89
CA MET A 54 6.05 -9.08 7.26
C MET A 54 6.94 -9.67 8.37
N PRO A 55 6.42 -10.37 9.39
CA PRO A 55 7.28 -11.07 10.35
C PRO A 55 8.17 -12.12 9.69
N ASN A 56 7.64 -12.88 8.72
CA ASN A 56 8.41 -13.85 7.94
C ASN A 56 9.47 -13.14 7.07
N HIS A 57 9.10 -12.05 6.40
CA HIS A 57 10.05 -11.24 5.64
C HIS A 57 11.18 -10.74 6.51
N GLY A 58 10.87 -10.18 7.70
CA GLY A 58 11.88 -9.69 8.65
C GLY A 58 12.88 -10.77 9.06
N VAL A 59 12.41 -11.95 9.45
CA VAL A 59 13.28 -13.06 9.84
C VAL A 59 14.12 -13.55 8.65
N ALA A 60 13.55 -13.66 7.46
CA ALA A 60 14.27 -14.08 6.26
C ALA A 60 15.36 -13.07 5.86
N TRP A 61 15.05 -11.77 5.91
CA TRP A 61 16.00 -10.70 5.68
C TRP A 61 17.16 -10.73 6.70
N GLN A 62 16.85 -10.79 8.00
CA GLN A 62 17.86 -10.83 9.05
C GLN A 62 18.83 -12.01 8.87
N ARG A 63 18.29 -13.20 8.57
CA ARG A 63 19.12 -14.40 8.35
C ARG A 63 20.03 -14.24 7.13
N ALA A 64 19.46 -13.86 6.00
CA ALA A 64 20.22 -13.73 4.76
C ALA A 64 21.30 -12.65 4.87
N MET A 65 20.95 -11.46 5.36
CA MET A 65 21.90 -10.34 5.47
C MET A 65 23.03 -10.65 6.44
N LYS A 66 22.74 -11.40 7.52
CA LYS A 66 23.76 -11.85 8.47
C LYS A 66 24.83 -12.74 7.83
N GLU A 67 24.46 -13.63 6.89
CA GLU A 67 25.41 -14.48 6.16
C GLU A 67 26.45 -13.65 5.37
N PHE A 68 26.05 -12.48 4.92
CA PHE A 68 26.88 -11.56 4.14
C PHE A 68 27.57 -10.48 4.99
N GLY A 69 27.45 -10.57 6.34
CA GLY A 69 28.04 -9.60 7.27
C GLY A 69 27.33 -8.25 7.30
N ILE A 70 26.07 -8.20 6.86
CA ILE A 70 25.24 -7.00 6.89
C ILE A 70 24.31 -7.09 8.10
N HIS A 71 24.29 -6.02 8.90
CA HIS A 71 23.30 -5.86 9.97
C HIS A 71 21.98 -5.38 9.38
N PHE A 72 20.89 -6.08 9.71
CA PHE A 72 19.55 -5.77 9.20
C PHE A 72 18.53 -6.07 10.28
N THR A 73 17.71 -5.08 10.64
CA THR A 73 16.72 -5.19 11.72
C THR A 73 15.33 -5.54 11.17
N LEU A 74 14.41 -5.82 12.06
CA LEU A 74 13.00 -5.96 11.69
C LEU A 74 12.45 -4.62 11.16
N GLU A 75 12.80 -3.50 11.78
CA GLU A 75 12.39 -2.17 11.34
C GLU A 75 12.92 -1.85 9.94
N ASP A 76 14.17 -2.23 9.62
CA ASP A 76 14.73 -2.10 8.26
C ASP A 76 13.88 -2.83 7.23
N SER A 77 13.35 -4.02 7.59
CA SER A 77 12.50 -4.79 6.69
C SER A 77 11.18 -4.06 6.38
N TYR A 78 10.55 -3.42 7.36
CA TYR A 78 9.36 -2.61 7.13
C TYR A 78 9.68 -1.30 6.40
N ALA A 79 10.79 -0.65 6.73
CA ALA A 79 11.19 0.60 6.10
C ALA A 79 11.58 0.44 4.62
N THR A 80 12.02 -0.76 4.21
CA THR A 80 12.42 -1.06 2.83
C THR A 80 11.41 -1.91 2.07
N GLU A 81 10.26 -2.22 2.69
CA GLU A 81 9.21 -2.99 2.03
C GLU A 81 8.71 -2.30 0.76
N GLY A 82 8.37 -3.10 -0.23
CA GLY A 82 7.96 -2.62 -1.55
C GLY A 82 9.10 -2.32 -2.52
N ALA A 83 10.34 -2.15 -2.04
CA ALA A 83 11.51 -2.03 -2.90
C ALA A 83 11.85 -3.37 -3.57
N ARG A 84 12.55 -3.32 -4.71
CA ARG A 84 13.18 -4.52 -5.26
C ARG A 84 14.23 -5.04 -4.29
N GLY A 85 14.18 -6.33 -3.95
CA GLY A 85 15.12 -6.91 -2.98
C GLY A 85 16.59 -6.71 -3.34
N VAL A 86 16.93 -6.74 -4.63
CA VAL A 86 18.30 -6.46 -5.11
C VAL A 86 18.74 -5.02 -4.82
N ASP A 87 17.82 -4.06 -4.89
CA ASP A 87 18.12 -2.66 -4.60
C ASP A 87 18.34 -2.44 -3.09
N THR A 88 17.55 -3.10 -2.25
CA THR A 88 17.75 -3.14 -0.80
C THR A 88 19.13 -3.71 -0.46
N ILE A 89 19.52 -4.84 -1.03
CA ILE A 89 20.82 -5.47 -0.79
C ILE A 89 21.97 -4.55 -1.21
N ARG A 90 21.88 -3.96 -2.40
CA ARG A 90 22.93 -3.05 -2.91
C ARG A 90 23.08 -1.81 -2.03
N LYS A 91 21.97 -1.26 -1.53
CA LYS A 91 21.99 -0.14 -0.59
C LYS A 91 22.77 -0.50 0.67
N TYR A 92 22.38 -1.56 1.35
CA TYR A 92 23.02 -1.95 2.62
C TYR A 92 24.47 -2.43 2.45
N ALA A 93 24.81 -3.09 1.35
CA ALA A 93 26.19 -3.46 1.04
C ALA A 93 27.08 -2.23 0.84
N ARG A 94 26.58 -1.20 0.15
CA ARG A 94 27.29 0.07 -0.01
C ARG A 94 27.46 0.78 1.33
N GLU A 95 26.38 0.90 2.10
CA GLU A 95 26.39 1.66 3.36
C GLU A 95 27.24 0.99 4.45
N GLN A 96 27.20 -0.34 4.57
CA GLN A 96 27.84 -1.04 5.69
C GLN A 96 29.17 -1.70 5.32
N LEU A 97 29.37 -2.12 4.07
CA LEU A 97 30.56 -2.83 3.62
C LEU A 97 31.43 -2.00 2.67
N GLY A 98 30.94 -0.83 2.20
CA GLY A 98 31.61 -0.02 1.18
C GLY A 98 31.71 -0.73 -0.18
N LYS A 99 30.81 -1.69 -0.46
CA LYS A 99 30.84 -2.53 -1.67
C LYS A 99 29.78 -2.13 -2.66
N GLU A 100 30.17 -1.91 -3.90
CA GLU A 100 29.23 -1.82 -5.04
C GLU A 100 29.02 -3.23 -5.62
N LEU A 101 27.82 -3.76 -5.47
CA LEU A 101 27.46 -5.08 -5.99
C LEU A 101 26.89 -4.97 -7.40
N SER A 102 27.23 -5.92 -8.26
CA SER A 102 26.54 -6.12 -9.54
C SER A 102 25.09 -6.60 -9.30
N GLU A 103 24.25 -6.53 -10.33
CA GLU A 103 22.87 -7.05 -10.27
C GLU A 103 22.88 -8.55 -9.96
N GLU A 104 23.79 -9.31 -10.58
CA GLU A 104 23.90 -10.77 -10.35
C GLU A 104 24.35 -11.12 -8.94
N GLU A 105 25.27 -10.35 -8.35
CA GLU A 105 25.70 -10.56 -6.97
C GLU A 105 24.55 -10.29 -6.00
N ALA A 106 23.86 -9.18 -6.18
CA ALA A 106 22.70 -8.83 -5.36
C ALA A 106 21.55 -9.85 -5.53
N GLN A 107 21.34 -10.37 -6.75
CA GLN A 107 20.35 -11.40 -6.99
C GLN A 107 20.68 -12.70 -6.24
N ARG A 108 21.95 -13.16 -6.25
CA ARG A 108 22.35 -14.35 -5.47
C ARG A 108 22.09 -14.18 -3.98
N MET A 109 22.34 -12.99 -3.44
CA MET A 109 22.02 -12.70 -2.02
C MET A 109 20.50 -12.67 -1.77
N TYR A 110 19.74 -12.15 -2.70
CA TYR A 110 18.26 -12.17 -2.62
C TYR A 110 17.72 -13.61 -2.71
N ASP A 111 18.32 -14.48 -3.50
CA ASP A 111 17.92 -15.89 -3.59
C ASP A 111 18.09 -16.62 -2.24
N VAL A 112 19.13 -16.28 -1.46
CA VAL A 112 19.29 -16.77 -0.08
C VAL A 112 18.15 -16.29 0.81
N LYS A 113 17.76 -15.02 0.72
CA LYS A 113 16.59 -14.48 1.45
C LYS A 113 15.32 -15.20 1.05
N ALA A 114 15.11 -15.43 -0.26
CA ALA A 114 13.95 -16.13 -0.76
C ALA A 114 13.89 -17.59 -0.26
N HIS A 115 15.05 -18.26 -0.21
CA HIS A 115 15.15 -19.61 0.36
C HIS A 115 14.70 -19.65 1.84
N TYR A 116 15.19 -18.73 2.67
CA TYR A 116 14.75 -18.63 4.05
C TYR A 116 13.26 -18.36 4.18
N PHE A 117 12.74 -17.46 3.36
CA PHE A 117 11.31 -17.11 3.36
C PHE A 117 10.42 -18.31 2.99
N HIS A 118 10.78 -19.06 1.95
CA HIS A 118 10.02 -20.25 1.51
C HIS A 118 10.02 -21.39 2.53
N GLY A 119 11.00 -21.44 3.42
CA GLY A 119 11.04 -22.42 4.52
C GLY A 119 10.17 -22.07 5.73
N MET A 120 9.47 -20.93 5.70
CA MET A 120 8.62 -20.48 6.80
C MET A 120 7.16 -20.92 6.62
N PRO A 121 6.37 -20.97 7.71
CA PRO A 121 4.93 -21.19 7.62
C PRO A 121 4.26 -20.14 6.74
N GLU A 122 3.22 -20.54 6.02
CA GLU A 122 2.45 -19.60 5.21
C GLU A 122 1.82 -18.49 6.08
N ALA A 123 1.97 -17.26 5.64
CA ALA A 123 1.34 -16.12 6.28
C ALA A 123 -0.19 -16.19 6.15
N LYS A 124 -0.91 -15.78 7.18
CA LYS A 124 -2.37 -15.73 7.16
C LYS A 124 -2.84 -14.47 6.42
N ILE A 125 -4.03 -14.56 5.84
CA ILE A 125 -4.77 -13.38 5.40
C ILE A 125 -5.15 -12.58 6.65
N PHE A 126 -4.94 -11.25 6.61
CA PHE A 126 -5.35 -10.39 7.72
C PHE A 126 -6.88 -10.43 7.92
N ASP A 127 -7.30 -10.33 9.18
CA ASP A 127 -8.71 -10.13 9.49
C ASP A 127 -9.21 -8.83 8.85
N GLY A 128 -10.40 -8.89 8.26
CA GLY A 128 -11.02 -7.77 7.56
C GLY A 128 -10.76 -7.70 6.06
N VAL A 129 -9.75 -8.37 5.53
CA VAL A 129 -9.41 -8.30 4.09
C VAL A 129 -10.56 -8.79 3.20
N LEU A 130 -11.08 -9.98 3.46
CA LEU A 130 -12.15 -10.55 2.64
C LEU A 130 -13.46 -9.76 2.75
N ASP A 131 -13.76 -9.26 3.96
CA ASP A 131 -14.93 -8.38 4.20
C ASP A 131 -14.78 -7.06 3.44
N LEU A 132 -13.61 -6.42 3.52
CA LEU A 132 -13.31 -5.19 2.77
C LEU A 132 -13.43 -5.40 1.26
N MET A 133 -12.84 -6.46 0.71
CA MET A 133 -12.92 -6.76 -0.72
C MET A 133 -14.37 -7.00 -1.16
N GLN A 134 -15.17 -7.68 -0.33
CA GLN A 134 -16.58 -7.88 -0.61
C GLN A 134 -17.38 -6.57 -0.60
N LYS A 135 -17.08 -5.66 0.33
CA LYS A 135 -17.68 -4.31 0.40
C LYS A 135 -17.29 -3.47 -0.82
N ILE A 136 -16.01 -3.48 -1.20
CA ILE A 136 -15.51 -2.80 -2.40
C ILE A 136 -16.22 -3.31 -3.66
N LYS A 137 -16.33 -4.63 -3.81
CA LYS A 137 -17.04 -5.25 -4.95
C LYS A 137 -18.51 -4.85 -5.01
N ARG A 138 -19.20 -4.80 -3.85
CA ARG A 138 -20.60 -4.34 -3.75
C ARG A 138 -20.75 -2.86 -4.10
N SER A 139 -19.74 -2.05 -3.86
CA SER A 139 -19.70 -0.63 -4.23
C SER A 139 -19.43 -0.41 -5.73
N GLY A 140 -19.28 -1.47 -6.52
CA GLY A 140 -19.04 -1.40 -7.95
C GLY A 140 -17.60 -1.07 -8.36
N LEU A 141 -16.67 -0.93 -7.39
CA LEU A 141 -15.27 -0.67 -7.68
C LEU A 141 -14.55 -1.96 -8.09
N LYS A 142 -13.57 -1.81 -8.99
CA LYS A 142 -12.63 -2.89 -9.33
C LYS A 142 -11.58 -3.06 -8.25
N ILE A 143 -11.00 -4.24 -8.18
CA ILE A 143 -9.88 -4.56 -7.29
C ILE A 143 -8.68 -4.97 -8.12
N GLY A 144 -7.50 -4.51 -7.75
CA GLY A 144 -6.23 -4.96 -8.30
C GLY A 144 -5.21 -5.17 -7.18
N ILE A 145 -4.19 -5.96 -7.44
CA ILE A 145 -3.09 -6.21 -6.51
C ILE A 145 -1.77 -5.77 -7.14
N VAL A 146 -0.94 -5.08 -6.36
CA VAL A 146 0.33 -4.50 -6.82
C VAL A 146 1.44 -4.85 -5.84
N THR A 147 2.20 -5.89 -6.16
CA THR A 147 3.29 -6.37 -5.30
C THR A 147 4.66 -6.15 -5.91
N GLY A 148 5.66 -5.85 -5.08
CA GLY A 148 7.08 -5.85 -5.44
C GLY A 148 7.67 -7.25 -5.60
N SER A 149 6.90 -8.30 -5.35
CA SER A 149 7.37 -9.68 -5.42
C SER A 149 7.59 -10.14 -6.87
N ALA A 150 8.69 -10.87 -7.09
CA ALA A 150 8.99 -11.64 -8.29
C ALA A 150 8.81 -13.16 -8.08
N GLN A 151 8.19 -13.58 -6.98
CA GLN A 151 8.09 -14.99 -6.61
C GLN A 151 6.80 -15.61 -7.15
N ARG A 152 6.92 -16.44 -8.19
CA ARG A 152 5.78 -17.09 -8.87
C ARG A 152 4.84 -17.86 -7.91
N PRO A 153 5.33 -18.61 -6.89
CA PRO A 153 4.44 -19.29 -5.93
C PRO A 153 3.53 -18.33 -5.17
N LEU A 154 4.06 -17.18 -4.70
CA LEU A 154 3.27 -16.16 -4.00
C LEU A 154 2.21 -15.54 -4.92
N ILE A 155 2.57 -15.30 -6.19
CA ILE A 155 1.64 -14.78 -7.19
C ILE A 155 0.52 -15.79 -7.48
N GLY A 156 0.86 -17.08 -7.55
CA GLY A 156 -0.12 -18.16 -7.69
C GLY A 156 -1.09 -18.21 -6.51
N ARG A 157 -0.55 -18.12 -5.31
CA ARG A 157 -1.33 -18.11 -4.07
C ARG A 157 -2.31 -16.94 -4.02
N VAL A 158 -1.86 -15.71 -4.26
CA VAL A 158 -2.73 -14.52 -4.21
C VAL A 158 -3.87 -14.62 -5.23
N THR A 159 -3.61 -15.17 -6.41
CA THR A 159 -4.64 -15.38 -7.43
C THR A 159 -5.66 -16.44 -7.01
N HIS A 160 -5.22 -17.48 -6.27
CA HIS A 160 -6.09 -18.52 -5.73
C HIS A 160 -6.93 -17.98 -4.55
N ASP A 161 -6.29 -17.37 -3.56
CA ASP A 161 -6.94 -16.96 -2.31
C ASP A 161 -7.98 -15.84 -2.54
N PHE A 162 -7.80 -15.01 -3.58
CA PHE A 162 -8.70 -13.91 -3.92
C PHE A 162 -9.42 -14.10 -5.26
N ALA A 163 -9.61 -15.35 -5.70
CA ALA A 163 -10.24 -15.68 -7.00
C ALA A 163 -11.66 -15.12 -7.17
N ASP A 164 -12.39 -14.90 -6.07
CA ASP A 164 -13.72 -14.28 -6.09
C ASP A 164 -13.71 -12.78 -6.40
N PHE A 165 -12.55 -12.14 -6.30
CA PHE A 165 -12.40 -10.67 -6.39
C PHE A 165 -11.54 -10.23 -7.56
N ILE A 166 -10.55 -11.02 -7.94
CA ILE A 166 -9.57 -10.69 -8.98
C ILE A 166 -9.31 -11.87 -9.91
N THR A 167 -8.78 -11.53 -11.10
CA THR A 167 -8.14 -12.49 -12.01
C THR A 167 -6.64 -12.26 -12.03
N ARG A 168 -5.88 -13.20 -12.61
CA ARG A 168 -4.41 -13.06 -12.75
C ARG A 168 -3.99 -11.77 -13.44
N ASP A 169 -4.79 -11.30 -14.40
CA ASP A 169 -4.49 -10.09 -15.17
C ASP A 169 -4.58 -8.80 -14.35
N GLN A 170 -5.26 -8.84 -13.20
CA GLN A 170 -5.37 -7.72 -12.26
C GLN A 170 -4.25 -7.71 -11.20
N VAL A 171 -3.30 -8.65 -11.29
CA VAL A 171 -2.12 -8.70 -10.41
C VAL A 171 -0.92 -8.10 -11.14
N THR A 172 -0.38 -7.01 -10.59
CA THR A 172 0.88 -6.39 -11.02
C THR A 172 2.00 -6.87 -10.12
N THR A 173 3.13 -7.23 -10.71
CA THR A 173 4.28 -7.84 -10.04
C THR A 173 5.57 -7.13 -10.46
N ALA A 174 6.69 -7.47 -9.83
CA ALA A 174 8.00 -6.97 -10.24
C ALA A 174 8.35 -7.30 -11.71
N PHE A 175 7.74 -8.33 -12.31
CA PHE A 175 7.95 -8.66 -13.73
C PHE A 175 7.28 -7.69 -14.70
N ASP A 176 6.31 -6.92 -14.25
CA ASP A 176 5.49 -6.06 -15.11
C ASP A 176 6.08 -4.64 -15.25
N VAL A 177 7.09 -4.29 -14.45
CA VAL A 177 7.66 -2.94 -14.39
C VAL A 177 9.18 -2.95 -14.38
N LYS A 178 9.78 -1.89 -14.90
CA LYS A 178 11.24 -1.70 -14.86
C LYS A 178 11.72 -1.12 -13.53
N ARG A 179 10.92 -0.25 -12.92
CA ARG A 179 11.24 0.43 -11.66
C ARG A 179 10.19 0.05 -10.63
N GLY A 180 10.63 -0.55 -9.53
CA GLY A 180 9.78 -0.85 -8.38
C GLY A 180 9.45 0.39 -7.55
N LYS A 181 8.66 0.23 -6.50
CA LYS A 181 8.43 1.25 -5.46
C LYS A 181 9.77 1.74 -4.94
N PRO A 182 9.97 3.02 -4.69
CA PRO A 182 8.98 4.09 -4.59
C PRO A 182 8.61 4.78 -5.91
N ASN A 183 9.03 4.27 -7.08
CA ASN A 183 8.57 4.83 -8.34
C ASN A 183 7.07 4.54 -8.56
N PRO A 184 6.35 5.39 -9.31
CA PRO A 184 4.91 5.22 -9.54
C PRO A 184 4.56 4.07 -10.48
N ASP A 185 5.54 3.53 -11.21
CA ASP A 185 5.35 2.55 -12.29
C ASP A 185 4.46 1.35 -11.89
N PRO A 186 4.61 0.73 -10.68
CA PRO A 186 3.78 -0.39 -10.28
C PRO A 186 2.29 -0.03 -10.17
N TYR A 187 1.96 1.12 -9.58
CA TYR A 187 0.56 1.55 -9.44
C TYR A 187 -0.04 2.04 -10.76
N LEU A 188 0.73 2.74 -11.60
CA LEU A 188 0.30 3.08 -12.95
C LEU A 188 0.03 1.82 -13.79
N MET A 189 0.84 0.78 -13.63
CA MET A 189 0.60 -0.51 -14.28
C MET A 189 -0.64 -1.21 -13.70
N GLY A 190 -0.87 -1.13 -12.40
CA GLY A 190 -2.06 -1.63 -11.72
C GLY A 190 -3.34 -0.99 -12.25
N LEU A 191 -3.36 0.34 -12.38
CA LEU A 191 -4.47 1.09 -12.98
C LEU A 191 -4.75 0.63 -14.42
N LYS A 192 -3.68 0.46 -15.20
CA LYS A 192 -3.80 -0.03 -16.58
C LYS A 192 -4.40 -1.44 -16.65
N LYS A 193 -3.91 -2.36 -15.82
CA LYS A 193 -4.40 -3.76 -15.77
C LYS A 193 -5.84 -3.86 -15.26
N ALA A 194 -6.24 -3.01 -14.33
CA ALA A 194 -7.58 -3.05 -13.75
C ALA A 194 -8.67 -2.52 -14.70
N GLY A 195 -8.31 -1.76 -15.74
CA GLY A 195 -9.28 -1.21 -16.70
C GLY A 195 -8.83 0.08 -17.36
N ASN A 196 -7.51 0.36 -17.33
CA ASN A 196 -6.91 1.57 -17.90
C ASN A 196 -7.44 2.88 -17.28
N TYR A 197 -7.59 2.86 -15.95
CA TYR A 197 -8.06 4.00 -15.19
C TYR A 197 -7.01 5.10 -15.07
N SER A 198 -7.46 6.35 -14.91
CA SER A 198 -6.60 7.48 -14.57
C SER A 198 -6.18 7.43 -13.10
N PRO A 199 -5.04 8.04 -12.71
CA PRO A 199 -4.60 8.08 -11.33
C PRO A 199 -5.64 8.59 -10.33
N SER A 200 -6.39 9.62 -10.71
CA SER A 200 -7.44 10.20 -9.87
C SER A 200 -8.64 9.27 -9.63
N GLU A 201 -8.77 8.19 -10.40
CA GLU A 201 -9.79 7.16 -10.24
C GLU A 201 -9.31 5.98 -9.37
N GLY A 202 -8.05 6.00 -8.92
CA GLY A 202 -7.42 4.94 -8.15
C GLY A 202 -7.28 5.26 -6.66
N ILE A 203 -7.63 4.28 -5.82
CA ILE A 203 -7.26 4.23 -4.41
C ILE A 203 -6.12 3.23 -4.28
N VAL A 204 -5.05 3.60 -3.58
CA VAL A 204 -3.94 2.70 -3.21
C VAL A 204 -4.06 2.37 -1.72
N VAL A 205 -3.87 1.11 -1.35
CA VAL A 205 -3.82 0.64 0.04
C VAL A 205 -2.46 0.02 0.30
N GLU A 206 -1.72 0.59 1.23
CA GLU A 206 -0.30 0.32 1.49
C GLU A 206 0.05 0.29 2.97
N ASN A 207 1.13 -0.42 3.33
CA ASN A 207 1.64 -0.48 4.70
C ASN A 207 3.09 0.00 4.85
N ALA A 208 3.76 0.29 3.73
CA ALA A 208 5.19 0.59 3.71
C ALA A 208 5.47 2.01 3.20
N PRO A 209 6.47 2.73 3.76
CA PRO A 209 6.80 4.09 3.35
C PRO A 209 7.07 4.21 1.84
N LEU A 210 7.86 3.29 1.27
CA LEU A 210 8.17 3.31 -0.16
C LEU A 210 6.94 3.04 -1.04
N GLY A 211 6.02 2.22 -0.56
CA GLY A 211 4.77 1.95 -1.25
C GLY A 211 3.80 3.12 -1.20
N VAL A 212 3.66 3.77 -0.03
CA VAL A 212 2.89 5.02 0.11
C VAL A 212 3.44 6.08 -0.85
N ARG A 213 4.76 6.31 -0.86
CA ARG A 213 5.41 7.24 -1.79
C ARG A 213 5.10 6.89 -3.25
N ALA A 214 5.10 5.61 -3.61
CA ALA A 214 4.77 5.18 -4.97
C ALA A 214 3.33 5.47 -5.36
N GLY A 215 2.36 5.23 -4.44
CA GLY A 215 0.94 5.55 -4.64
C GLY A 215 0.71 7.05 -4.82
N VAL A 216 1.31 7.85 -3.95
CA VAL A 216 1.26 9.33 -4.02
C VAL A 216 1.91 9.83 -5.30
N ALA A 217 3.10 9.32 -5.65
CA ALA A 217 3.80 9.69 -6.89
C ALA A 217 3.03 9.29 -8.15
N ALA A 218 2.20 8.24 -8.08
CA ALA A 218 1.30 7.85 -9.16
C ALA A 218 0.11 8.81 -9.29
N GLY A 219 -0.14 9.68 -8.32
CA GLY A 219 -1.30 10.58 -8.28
C GLY A 219 -2.59 9.90 -7.79
N CYS A 220 -2.48 8.77 -7.11
CA CYS A 220 -3.60 8.04 -6.52
C CYS A 220 -3.92 8.55 -5.10
N PHE A 221 -5.19 8.42 -4.71
CA PHE A 221 -5.55 8.56 -3.30
C PHE A 221 -4.97 7.39 -2.50
N THR A 222 -4.08 7.68 -1.55
CA THR A 222 -3.30 6.65 -0.88
C THR A 222 -3.72 6.51 0.58
N ILE A 223 -4.13 5.31 0.95
CA ILE A 223 -4.53 4.91 2.30
C ILE A 223 -3.41 4.04 2.89
N ALA A 224 -2.89 4.44 4.03
CA ALA A 224 -1.90 3.68 4.77
C ALA A 224 -2.58 2.76 5.80
N ILE A 225 -2.07 1.53 5.92
CA ILE A 225 -2.40 0.58 6.98
C ILE A 225 -1.14 0.37 7.81
N ASN A 226 -1.10 0.87 9.04
CA ASN A 226 0.07 0.68 9.90
C ASN A 226 0.03 -0.69 10.59
N SER A 227 0.26 -1.73 9.83
CA SER A 227 0.28 -3.13 10.29
C SER A 227 1.59 -3.55 10.97
N GLY A 228 2.55 -2.63 11.12
CA GLY A 228 3.90 -2.91 11.59
C GLY A 228 4.37 -2.04 12.76
N PRO A 229 5.66 -2.11 13.11
CA PRO A 229 6.24 -1.39 14.23
C PRO A 229 6.65 0.05 13.92
N LEU A 230 6.49 0.52 12.68
CA LEU A 230 6.88 1.88 12.32
C LEU A 230 5.96 2.91 12.97
N PRO A 231 6.47 4.09 13.34
CA PRO A 231 5.61 5.18 13.79
C PRO A 231 4.71 5.65 12.63
N ASP A 232 3.48 6.08 12.94
CA ASP A 232 2.52 6.58 11.95
C ASP A 232 3.11 7.67 11.05
N ALA A 233 3.97 8.52 11.60
CA ALA A 233 4.66 9.56 10.87
C ALA A 233 5.47 9.01 9.67
N ALA A 234 6.03 7.79 9.77
CA ALA A 234 6.78 7.18 8.67
C ALA A 234 5.93 6.94 7.41
N LEU A 235 4.62 6.78 7.58
CA LEU A 235 3.67 6.62 6.46
C LEU A 235 3.03 7.94 6.07
N LEU A 236 2.71 8.79 7.06
CA LEU A 236 2.07 10.08 6.83
C LEU A 236 2.99 11.08 6.14
N ASP A 237 4.28 11.10 6.51
CA ASP A 237 5.30 11.98 5.90
C ASP A 237 5.55 11.63 4.42
N GLU A 238 5.21 10.41 3.99
CA GLU A 238 5.23 10.00 2.59
C GLU A 238 3.99 10.46 1.80
N GLY A 239 3.05 11.12 2.46
CA GLY A 239 1.89 11.76 1.85
C GLY A 239 0.63 10.88 1.83
N ALA A 240 0.52 9.87 2.69
CA ALA A 240 -0.73 9.12 2.84
C ALA A 240 -1.90 10.07 3.15
N ASN A 241 -3.00 9.90 2.43
CA ASN A 241 -4.21 10.72 2.61
C ASN A 241 -5.01 10.29 3.85
N LEU A 242 -5.01 9.00 4.17
CA LEU A 242 -5.61 8.42 5.36
C LEU A 242 -4.68 7.35 5.93
N LEU A 243 -4.79 7.13 7.25
CA LEU A 243 -4.09 6.05 7.93
C LEU A 243 -5.06 5.29 8.85
N PHE A 244 -4.97 3.97 8.81
CA PHE A 244 -5.68 3.07 9.71
C PHE A 244 -4.68 2.17 10.45
N PRO A 245 -4.90 1.88 11.73
CA PRO A 245 -4.04 0.95 12.48
C PRO A 245 -4.09 -0.48 11.94
N THR A 246 -5.25 -0.89 11.39
CA THR A 246 -5.48 -2.23 10.86
C THR A 246 -6.37 -2.21 9.63
N ILE A 247 -6.23 -3.24 8.80
CA ILE A 247 -7.13 -3.45 7.67
C ILE A 247 -8.57 -3.72 8.13
N ARG A 248 -8.78 -4.30 9.33
CA ARG A 248 -10.08 -4.49 9.94
C ARG A 248 -10.78 -3.18 10.20
N GLU A 249 -10.09 -2.20 10.80
CA GLU A 249 -10.66 -0.87 11.03
C GLU A 249 -11.00 -0.14 9.74
N PHE A 250 -10.17 -0.28 8.71
CA PHE A 250 -10.49 0.25 7.38
C PHE A 250 -11.75 -0.41 6.81
N ALA A 251 -11.88 -1.73 6.91
CA ALA A 251 -13.07 -2.45 6.47
C ALA A 251 -14.34 -1.98 7.21
N ASP A 252 -14.23 -1.76 8.52
CA ASP A 252 -15.36 -1.30 9.35
C ASP A 252 -15.80 0.14 9.02
N LYS A 253 -14.88 0.96 8.52
CA LYS A 253 -15.16 2.36 8.12
C LYS A 253 -15.53 2.52 6.64
N TRP A 254 -15.50 1.45 5.84
CA TRP A 254 -15.71 1.54 4.39
C TRP A 254 -17.03 2.20 4.00
N GLU A 255 -18.16 1.77 4.58
CA GLU A 255 -19.48 2.34 4.28
C GLU A 255 -19.58 3.80 4.77
N LEU A 256 -18.95 4.13 5.90
CA LEU A 256 -18.88 5.50 6.39
C LEU A 256 -18.11 6.39 5.40
N LEU A 257 -17.00 5.92 4.90
CA LEU A 257 -16.22 6.61 3.85
C LEU A 257 -17.09 6.84 2.61
N LEU A 258 -17.82 5.84 2.15
CA LEU A 258 -18.73 5.95 1.01
C LEU A 258 -19.92 6.89 1.27
N SER A 259 -20.51 6.89 2.48
CA SER A 259 -21.69 7.69 2.79
C SER A 259 -21.43 9.19 2.88
N HIS A 260 -20.18 9.58 3.14
CA HIS A 260 -19.75 10.98 3.05
C HIS A 260 -19.52 11.43 1.60
N PHE A 261 -19.79 10.54 0.63
CA PHE A 261 -19.62 10.74 -0.80
C PHE A 261 -20.96 10.56 -1.49
N PRO A 262 -21.63 11.63 -1.96
CA PRO A 262 -22.92 11.49 -2.60
C PRO A 262 -22.81 10.59 -3.84
N HIS A 263 -23.74 9.66 -3.92
CA HIS A 263 -23.89 8.66 -4.98
C HIS A 263 -23.76 9.24 -6.40
N CYS A 264 -23.10 8.46 -7.27
CA CYS A 264 -23.20 8.63 -8.72
C CYS A 264 -24.63 8.43 -9.18
#